data_86d3a2ce1eefe435594a33f788ce1506
#
_entry.id   86d3a2ce1eefe435594a33f788ce1506
#
_cell.length_a   1.000
_cell.length_b   1.000
_cell.length_c   1.000
_cell.angle_alpha   90.00
_cell.angle_beta   90.00
_cell.angle_gamma   90.00
#
_symmetry.space_group_name_H-M   'P 1'
#
loop_
_entity.id
_entity.type
_entity.pdbx_description
1 polymer ?
#
loop_
_entity_poly.entity_id
_entity_poly.type
_entity_poly.pdbx_seq_one_letter_code
_entity_poly.pdbx_strand_id
1 'polypeptide(L)' 'MTDSLRYDILWRDGYKCQICGITAKDGAKLHVDHIIPIAKGGKTVPDNLQTLCERCNLGKSDKYYGQTHVELQEAY' A
#
# COMPACT_ATOMS: atom_id res chain seq x y z
N MET A 1 11.88 -5.01 6.06
CA MET A 1 10.60 -5.42 6.66
C MET A 1 10.66 -6.90 7.00
N THR A 2 10.21 -7.27 8.18
CA THR A 2 10.18 -8.68 8.57
C THR A 2 8.94 -9.36 7.99
N ASP A 3 9.00 -10.69 7.86
CA ASP A 3 7.85 -11.45 7.40
C ASP A 3 6.67 -11.30 8.37
N SER A 4 6.96 -11.25 9.67
CA SER A 4 5.92 -11.09 10.68
C SER A 4 5.16 -9.77 10.49
N LEU A 5 5.89 -8.68 10.31
CA LEU A 5 5.26 -7.39 10.09
C LEU A 5 4.44 -7.38 8.80
N ARG A 6 4.99 -7.99 7.75
CA ARG A 6 4.29 -8.07 6.48
C ARG A 6 2.97 -8.82 6.60
N TYR A 7 2.97 -9.94 7.31
CA TYR A 7 1.74 -10.70 7.53
C TYR A 7 0.74 -9.91 8.36
N ASP A 8 1.21 -9.15 9.34
CA ASP A 8 0.33 -8.31 10.16
C ASP A 8 -0.39 -7.27 9.30
N ILE A 9 0.33 -6.65 8.36
CA ILE A 9 -0.27 -5.65 7.48
C ILE A 9 -1.27 -6.30 6.52
N LEU A 10 -0.91 -7.44 5.92
CA LEU A 10 -1.84 -8.15 5.05
C LEU A 10 -3.12 -8.51 5.78
N TRP A 11 -3.00 -9.01 6.99
CA TRP A 11 -4.14 -9.37 7.82
C TRP A 11 -4.99 -8.15 8.14
N ARG A 12 -4.35 -7.08 8.60
CA ARG A 12 -5.05 -5.83 8.94
C ARG A 12 -5.88 -5.33 7.76
N ASP A 13 -5.31 -5.43 6.56
CA ASP A 13 -5.94 -4.91 5.34
C ASP A 13 -6.87 -5.91 4.67
N GLY A 14 -7.10 -7.07 5.31
CA GLY A 14 -8.04 -8.06 4.81
C GLY A 14 -7.60 -8.75 3.53
N TYR A 15 -6.30 -8.84 3.29
CA TYR A 15 -5.75 -9.44 2.07
C TYR A 15 -6.34 -8.78 0.83
N LYS A 16 -6.43 -7.46 0.87
CA LYS A 16 -7.07 -6.67 -0.18
C LYS A 16 -6.23 -5.45 -0.49
N CYS A 17 -6.12 -5.14 -1.78
CA CYS A 17 -5.47 -3.90 -2.22
C CYS A 17 -6.24 -2.70 -1.67
N GLN A 18 -5.52 -1.80 -1.01
CA GLN A 18 -6.13 -0.65 -0.38
C GLN A 18 -6.47 0.47 -1.37
N ILE A 19 -6.03 0.33 -2.61
CA ILE A 19 -6.34 1.31 -3.65
C ILE A 19 -7.50 0.84 -4.53
N CYS A 20 -7.38 -0.33 -5.15
CA CYS A 20 -8.41 -0.79 -6.09
C CYS A 20 -9.38 -1.82 -5.51
N GLY A 21 -9.07 -2.38 -4.34
CA GLY A 21 -9.98 -3.30 -3.67
C GLY A 21 -9.92 -4.75 -4.11
N ILE A 22 -9.08 -5.09 -5.08
CA ILE A 22 -8.95 -6.50 -5.48
C ILE A 22 -8.37 -7.33 -4.34
N THR A 23 -8.84 -8.56 -4.19
CA THR A 23 -8.44 -9.42 -3.07
C THR A 23 -7.56 -10.56 -3.54
N ALA A 24 -6.91 -11.21 -2.57
CA ALA A 24 -6.16 -12.43 -2.83
C ALA A 24 -7.07 -13.53 -3.38
N LYS A 25 -8.34 -13.56 -2.96
CA LYS A 25 -9.31 -14.52 -3.48
C LYS A 25 -9.57 -14.32 -4.96
N ASP A 26 -9.40 -13.11 -5.44
CA ASP A 26 -9.57 -12.78 -6.86
C ASP A 26 -8.32 -13.14 -7.68
N GLY A 27 -7.32 -13.74 -7.04
CA GLY A 27 -6.09 -14.13 -7.69
C GLY A 27 -5.03 -13.03 -7.74
N ALA A 28 -5.24 -11.94 -7.02
CA ALA A 28 -4.28 -10.84 -7.03
C ALA A 28 -3.01 -11.22 -6.28
N LYS A 29 -1.87 -10.77 -6.81
CA LYS A 29 -0.61 -10.80 -6.08
C LYS A 29 -0.58 -9.55 -5.22
N LEU A 30 -0.40 -9.74 -3.92
CA LEU A 30 -0.41 -8.64 -2.96
C LEU A 30 0.99 -8.36 -2.46
N HIS A 31 1.28 -7.08 -2.28
CA HIS A 31 2.54 -6.59 -1.76
C HIS A 31 2.25 -5.62 -0.63
N VAL A 32 3.18 -5.53 0.33
CA VAL A 32 3.10 -4.50 1.37
C VAL A 32 4.06 -3.39 0.97
N ASP A 33 3.53 -2.20 0.85
CA ASP A 33 4.24 -1.04 0.33
C ASP A 33 4.28 0.08 1.35
N HIS A 34 5.30 0.92 1.27
CA HIS A 34 5.41 2.12 2.10
C HIS A 34 4.54 3.22 1.50
N ILE A 35 3.69 3.82 2.33
CA ILE A 35 2.86 4.95 1.89
C ILE A 35 3.76 6.10 1.53
N ILE A 36 4.64 6.49 2.46
CA ILE A 36 5.72 7.43 2.17
C ILE A 36 6.96 6.59 1.85
N PRO A 37 7.49 6.72 0.64
CA PRO A 37 8.67 5.93 0.26
C PRO A 37 9.85 6.17 1.21
N ILE A 38 10.66 5.14 1.40
CA ILE A 38 11.86 5.26 2.23
C ILE A 38 12.75 6.39 1.71
N ALA A 39 12.88 6.51 0.40
CA ALA A 39 13.67 7.57 -0.22
C ALA A 39 13.18 8.97 0.12
N LYS A 40 11.94 9.10 0.59
CA LYS A 40 11.33 10.38 0.97
C LYS A 40 11.13 10.48 2.48
N GLY A 41 11.87 9.69 3.24
CA GLY A 41 11.84 9.74 4.69
C GLY A 41 10.82 8.84 5.35
N GLY A 42 10.16 7.97 4.59
CA GLY A 42 9.20 7.03 5.14
C GLY A 42 9.86 5.98 6.01
N LYS A 43 9.15 5.53 7.03
CA LYS A 43 9.63 4.51 7.96
C LYS A 43 8.87 3.22 7.76
N THR A 44 9.51 2.11 8.14
CA THR A 44 8.89 0.79 8.09
C THR A 44 8.15 0.55 9.41
N VAL A 45 7.00 1.16 9.52
CA VAL A 45 6.11 1.06 10.69
C VAL A 45 4.69 0.83 10.17
N PRO A 46 3.82 0.19 10.98
CA PRO A 46 2.46 -0.15 10.51
C PRO A 46 1.69 1.04 9.92
N ASP A 47 1.81 2.22 10.51
CA ASP A 47 1.07 3.39 10.04
C ASP A 47 1.54 3.89 8.68
N ASN A 48 2.71 3.45 8.24
CA ASN A 48 3.26 3.84 6.95
C ASN A 48 3.28 2.69 5.95
N LEU A 49 2.56 1.61 6.23
CA LEU A 49 2.53 0.43 5.37
C LEU A 49 1.09 0.16 4.91
N GLN A 50 0.96 -0.31 3.70
CA GLN A 50 -0.34 -0.66 3.13
C GLN A 50 -0.21 -1.83 2.18
N THR A 51 -1.28 -2.60 2.05
CA THR A 51 -1.34 -3.71 1.09
C THR A 51 -1.78 -3.19 -0.26
N LEU A 52 -1.02 -3.52 -1.29
CA LEU A 52 -1.35 -3.15 -2.67
C LEU A 52 -1.26 -4.39 -3.56
N CYS A 53 -2.12 -4.45 -4.58
CA CYS A 53 -1.94 -5.45 -5.62
C CYS A 53 -0.75 -5.08 -6.51
N GLU A 54 -0.28 -6.04 -7.29
CA GLU A 54 0.90 -5.83 -8.12
C GLU A 54 0.73 -4.64 -9.06
N ARG A 55 -0.44 -4.49 -9.68
CA ARG A 55 -0.69 -3.39 -10.60
C ARG A 55 -0.61 -2.03 -9.91
N CYS A 56 -1.25 -1.91 -8.76
CA CYS A 56 -1.22 -0.65 -8.01
C CYS A 56 0.16 -0.36 -7.46
N ASN A 57 0.87 -1.41 -7.03
CA ASN A 57 2.23 -1.26 -6.53
C ASN A 57 3.17 -0.77 -7.64
N LEU A 58 3.08 -1.36 -8.82
CA LEU A 58 3.90 -0.93 -9.96
C LEU A 58 3.52 0.47 -10.41
N GLY A 59 2.23 0.77 -10.45
CA GLY A 59 1.77 2.09 -10.86
C GLY A 59 2.15 3.18 -9.89
N LYS A 60 2.15 2.87 -8.59
CA LYS A 60 2.56 3.83 -7.57
C LYS A 60 4.08 4.03 -7.59
N SER A 61 4.84 2.92 -7.73
CA SER A 61 6.29 2.93 -7.64
C SER A 61 6.74 3.67 -6.37
N ASP A 62 7.59 4.70 -6.49
CA ASP A 62 8.03 5.50 -5.35
C ASP A 62 7.30 6.82 -5.25
N LYS A 63 6.15 6.93 -5.92
CA LYS A 63 5.36 8.17 -5.90
C LYS A 63 4.70 8.35 -4.54
N TYR A 64 4.65 9.59 -4.13
CA TYR A 64 3.94 9.96 -2.92
C TYR A 64 3.38 11.37 -3.10
N TYR A 65 2.07 11.47 -3.00
CA TYR A 65 1.38 12.74 -3.26
C TYR A 65 1.03 13.49 -1.98
N GLY A 66 1.46 12.98 -0.84
CA GLY A 66 1.25 13.63 0.44
C GLY A 66 -0.14 13.40 1.00
N GLN A 67 -0.46 14.11 2.08
CA GLN A 67 -1.77 13.99 2.72
C GLN A 67 -2.88 14.47 1.80
N THR A 68 -2.57 15.40 0.94
CA THR A 68 -3.55 15.94 -0.01
C THR A 68 -3.84 14.99 -1.15
N HIS A 69 -3.13 13.89 -1.20
CA HIS A 69 -3.34 12.88 -2.22
C HIS A 69 -4.80 12.43 -2.30
N VAL A 70 -5.42 12.20 -1.15
CA VAL A 70 -6.82 11.79 -1.10
C VAL A 70 -7.71 12.91 -1.65
N GLU A 71 -7.42 14.14 -1.30
CA GLU A 71 -8.16 15.28 -1.81
C GLU A 71 -8.04 15.41 -3.31
N LEU A 72 -6.85 15.15 -3.85
CA LEU A 72 -6.66 15.19 -5.29
C LEU A 72 -7.49 14.12 -5.98
N GLN A 73 -7.60 12.95 -5.39
CA GLN A 73 -8.45 11.90 -5.93
C GLN A 73 -9.92 12.31 -5.93
N GLU A 74 -10.35 13.02 -4.91
CA GLU A 74 -11.71 13.49 -4.81
C GLU A 74 -12.02 14.55 -5.85
N ALA A 75 -11.01 15.27 -6.28
CA ALA A 75 -11.18 16.31 -7.30
C ALA A 75 -11.43 15.71 -8.68
N TYR A 76 -11.15 14.48 -8.85
CA TYR A 76 -11.39 13.80 -10.11
C TYR A 76 -12.85 13.38 -10.20
#